data_fccf0582dad3699a844e95f84b43383b
#
_entry.id   fccf0582dad3699a844e95f84b43383b
#
_cell.length_a   1.000
_cell.length_b   1.000
_cell.length_c   1.000
_cell.angle_alpha   90.00
_cell.angle_beta   90.00
_cell.angle_gamma   90.00
#
_symmetry.space_group_name_H-M   'P 1'
#
loop_
_entity.id
_entity.type
_entity.pdbx_description
1 polymer ?
#
loop_
_entity_poly.entity_id
_entity_poly.type
_entity_poly.pdbx_seq_one_letter_code
_entity_poly.pdbx_strand_id
1 'polypeptide(L)'
;MTEDRQRQIFSNNLRRLIDVSGKTQKEVADAIGVSQQIMNVWVRGKAIPRMGKIQRLADYFGVEKSDLIDEKPEAPSIPDYSNIFPISKRRVPLPGPIACGEPIFCNEDRESYVEAGTDVRADFCLKARGDSMTGARIMDGDIVFIQKDAELVSGQIYAVAIDDEATLKRVYYDEATQELRLLAENPKYPTMVYTGEKLDHVHILGKAIAFQSDVR
;
A
#
# COMPACT_ATOMS: atom_id res chain seq x y z
N MET A 1 -35.90 11.98 2.63
CA MET A 1 -34.64 12.68 3.01
C MET A 1 -34.77 14.10 2.47
N THR A 2 -34.56 15.14 3.32
CA THR A 2 -34.67 16.53 2.87
C THR A 2 -33.47 16.91 1.99
N GLU A 3 -33.69 17.82 1.04
CA GLU A 3 -32.67 18.28 0.10
C GLU A 3 -31.43 18.88 0.85
N ASP A 4 -31.69 19.55 1.96
CA ASP A 4 -30.62 20.11 2.81
C ASP A 4 -29.76 19.02 3.47
N ARG A 5 -30.36 17.91 3.89
CA ARG A 5 -29.60 16.78 4.45
C ARG A 5 -28.70 16.13 3.41
N GLN A 6 -29.17 15.98 2.19
CA GLN A 6 -28.35 15.46 1.08
C GLN A 6 -27.17 16.38 0.76
N ARG A 7 -27.39 17.71 0.74
CA ARG A 7 -26.32 18.69 0.54
C ARG A 7 -25.23 18.58 1.61
N GLN A 8 -25.66 18.39 2.86
CA GLN A 8 -24.71 18.25 3.99
C GLN A 8 -23.92 16.96 3.91
N ILE A 9 -24.58 15.83 3.61
CA ILE A 9 -23.93 14.52 3.43
C ILE A 9 -22.86 14.62 2.34
N PHE A 10 -23.26 15.11 1.15
CA PHE A 10 -22.33 15.29 0.04
C PHE A 10 -21.14 16.20 0.40
N SER A 11 -21.40 17.34 1.03
CA SER A 11 -20.37 18.29 1.47
C SER A 11 -19.37 17.64 2.43
N ASN A 12 -19.85 16.91 3.43
CA ASN A 12 -19.01 16.24 4.42
C ASN A 12 -18.14 15.15 3.76
N ASN A 13 -18.73 14.34 2.90
CA ASN A 13 -18.01 13.30 2.17
C ASN A 13 -16.95 13.90 1.24
N LEU A 14 -17.29 14.96 0.50
CA LEU A 14 -16.35 15.63 -0.39
C LEU A 14 -15.17 16.24 0.37
N ARG A 15 -15.40 16.92 1.50
CA ARG A 15 -14.33 17.45 2.36
C ARG A 15 -13.39 16.33 2.81
N ARG A 16 -13.96 15.25 3.34
CA ARG A 16 -13.21 14.10 3.80
C ARG A 16 -12.32 13.52 2.69
N LEU A 17 -12.84 13.37 1.46
CA LEU A 17 -12.07 12.84 0.33
C LEU A 17 -10.94 13.80 -0.09
N ILE A 18 -11.19 15.11 -0.09
CA ILE A 18 -10.15 16.11 -0.35
C ILE A 18 -9.05 16.02 0.71
N ASP A 19 -9.41 16.00 1.99
CA ASP A 19 -8.46 15.94 3.11
C ASP A 19 -7.62 14.65 3.06
N VAL A 20 -8.26 13.49 2.86
CA VAL A 20 -7.57 12.19 2.76
C VAL A 20 -6.64 12.13 1.54
N SER A 21 -7.02 12.75 0.42
CA SER A 21 -6.19 12.76 -0.79
C SER A 21 -4.95 13.65 -0.69
N GLY A 22 -4.86 14.52 0.32
CA GLY A 22 -3.80 15.53 0.47
C GLY A 22 -3.80 16.58 -0.64
N LYS A 23 -4.88 16.67 -1.43
CA LYS A 23 -5.02 17.63 -2.54
C LYS A 23 -5.74 18.89 -2.09
N THR A 24 -5.44 19.98 -2.79
CA THR A 24 -6.18 21.25 -2.58
C THR A 24 -7.50 21.24 -3.35
N GLN A 25 -8.50 22.00 -2.87
CA GLN A 25 -9.76 22.16 -3.58
C GLN A 25 -9.57 22.68 -5.03
N LYS A 26 -8.51 23.46 -5.27
CA LYS A 26 -8.16 23.97 -6.60
C LYS A 26 -7.72 22.85 -7.53
N GLU A 27 -6.79 21.99 -7.09
CA GLU A 27 -6.31 20.85 -7.89
C GLU A 27 -7.46 19.91 -8.26
N VAL A 28 -8.36 19.62 -7.31
CA VAL A 28 -9.53 18.79 -7.56
C VAL A 28 -10.48 19.45 -8.57
N ALA A 29 -10.74 20.76 -8.42
CA ALA A 29 -11.60 21.52 -9.33
C ALA A 29 -11.06 21.52 -10.75
N ASP A 30 -9.76 21.77 -10.92
CA ASP A 30 -9.08 21.78 -12.22
C ASP A 30 -9.15 20.39 -12.88
N ALA A 31 -8.91 19.32 -12.11
CA ALA A 31 -8.93 17.94 -12.61
C ALA A 31 -10.30 17.50 -13.13
N ILE A 32 -11.39 17.89 -12.46
CA ILE A 32 -12.76 17.52 -12.89
C ILE A 32 -13.42 18.55 -13.84
N GLY A 33 -12.68 19.62 -14.19
CA GLY A 33 -13.13 20.66 -15.12
C GLY A 33 -14.26 21.51 -14.57
N VAL A 34 -14.08 22.10 -13.37
CA VAL A 34 -14.98 23.09 -12.76
C VAL A 34 -14.19 24.26 -12.19
N SER A 35 -14.84 25.41 -12.02
CA SER A 35 -14.19 26.54 -11.37
C SER A 35 -14.04 26.31 -9.86
N GLN A 36 -13.04 26.94 -9.26
CA GLN A 36 -12.84 26.91 -7.81
C GLN A 36 -14.05 27.46 -7.04
N GLN A 37 -14.77 28.41 -7.63
CA GLN A 37 -16.00 28.96 -7.03
C GLN A 37 -17.10 27.89 -6.92
N ILE A 38 -17.28 27.07 -7.97
CA ILE A 38 -18.23 25.96 -7.97
C ILE A 38 -17.82 24.91 -6.93
N MET A 39 -16.55 24.56 -6.86
CA MET A 39 -16.02 23.65 -5.84
C MET A 39 -16.30 24.16 -4.44
N ASN A 40 -16.06 25.42 -4.17
CA ASN A 40 -16.38 26.06 -2.87
C ASN A 40 -17.88 25.99 -2.50
N VAL A 41 -18.78 26.14 -3.48
CA VAL A 41 -20.23 26.00 -3.27
C VAL A 41 -20.57 24.60 -2.79
N TRP A 42 -19.96 23.57 -3.41
CA TRP A 42 -20.17 22.17 -3.05
C TRP A 42 -19.58 21.81 -1.69
N VAL A 43 -18.35 22.24 -1.42
CA VAL A 43 -17.66 22.01 -0.14
C VAL A 43 -18.38 22.71 1.03
N ARG A 44 -19.07 23.82 0.77
CA ARG A 44 -19.88 24.52 1.79
C ARG A 44 -21.31 23.98 1.92
N GLY A 45 -21.68 22.95 1.20
CA GLY A 45 -23.01 22.34 1.26
C GLY A 45 -24.12 23.23 0.71
N LYS A 46 -23.80 24.22 -0.11
CA LYS A 46 -24.78 25.13 -0.70
C LYS A 46 -25.49 24.55 -1.92
N ALA A 47 -24.89 23.57 -2.59
CA ALA A 47 -25.48 22.85 -3.72
C ALA A 47 -24.86 21.46 -3.86
N ILE A 48 -25.57 20.57 -4.55
CA ILE A 48 -25.09 19.25 -5.00
C ILE A 48 -24.83 19.34 -6.51
N PRO A 49 -23.69 18.78 -7.00
CA PRO A 49 -23.45 18.67 -8.43
C PRO A 49 -24.42 17.69 -9.10
N ARG A 50 -24.60 17.85 -10.40
CA ARG A 50 -25.32 16.84 -11.22
C ARG A 50 -24.54 15.54 -11.25
N MET A 51 -25.24 14.41 -11.47
CA MET A 51 -24.68 13.06 -11.43
C MET A 51 -23.40 12.89 -12.27
N GLY A 52 -23.31 13.54 -13.45
CA GLY A 52 -22.09 13.49 -14.27
C GLY A 52 -20.85 14.11 -13.62
N LYS A 53 -21.01 15.10 -12.74
CA LYS A 53 -19.88 15.67 -11.96
C LYS A 53 -19.57 14.83 -10.72
N ILE A 54 -20.59 14.20 -10.14
CA ILE A 54 -20.41 13.22 -9.06
C ILE A 54 -19.60 12.02 -9.57
N GLN A 55 -19.89 11.54 -10.79
CA GLN A 55 -19.10 10.48 -11.40
C GLN A 55 -17.62 10.88 -11.56
N ARG A 56 -17.36 12.08 -12.12
CA ARG A 56 -15.97 12.55 -12.29
C ARG A 56 -15.23 12.72 -10.95
N LEU A 57 -15.91 13.13 -9.89
CA LEU A 57 -15.34 13.17 -8.54
C LEU A 57 -15.03 11.77 -8.04
N ALA A 58 -15.95 10.82 -8.21
CA ALA A 58 -15.77 9.43 -7.84
C ALA A 58 -14.56 8.80 -8.57
N ASP A 59 -14.49 8.99 -9.90
CA ASP A 59 -13.39 8.52 -10.74
C ASP A 59 -12.04 9.15 -10.30
N TYR A 60 -12.04 10.46 -10.01
CA TYR A 60 -10.84 11.17 -9.58
C TYR A 60 -10.29 10.68 -8.24
N PHE A 61 -11.16 10.40 -7.27
CA PHE A 61 -10.78 9.91 -5.94
C PHE A 61 -10.65 8.38 -5.90
N GLY A 62 -10.99 7.65 -6.97
CA GLY A 62 -10.98 6.19 -7.00
C GLY A 62 -11.99 5.55 -6.04
N VAL A 63 -13.18 6.14 -5.91
CA VAL A 63 -14.25 5.71 -5.01
C VAL A 63 -15.56 5.49 -5.77
N GLU A 64 -16.55 4.86 -5.12
CA GLU A 64 -17.90 4.75 -5.69
C GLU A 64 -18.71 6.04 -5.50
N LYS A 65 -19.75 6.24 -6.34
CA LYS A 65 -20.66 7.39 -6.17
C LYS A 65 -21.36 7.41 -4.82
N SER A 66 -21.70 6.24 -4.31
CA SER A 66 -22.22 6.03 -2.96
C SER A 66 -21.35 6.64 -1.88
N ASP A 67 -20.02 6.63 -2.06
CA ASP A 67 -19.08 7.24 -1.13
C ASP A 67 -19.21 8.77 -1.03
N LEU A 68 -19.80 9.38 -2.06
CA LEU A 68 -20.05 10.83 -2.10
C LEU A 68 -21.46 11.21 -1.65
N ILE A 69 -22.48 10.37 -1.96
CA ILE A 69 -23.89 10.75 -1.82
C ILE A 69 -24.62 10.06 -0.68
N ASP A 70 -24.11 8.94 -0.17
CA ASP A 70 -24.75 8.19 0.90
C ASP A 70 -24.21 8.63 2.27
N GLU A 71 -25.10 8.60 3.26
CA GLU A 71 -24.70 8.84 4.64
C GLU A 71 -23.84 7.68 5.12
N LYS A 72 -22.56 7.95 5.34
CA LYS A 72 -21.72 6.96 6.01
C LYS A 72 -22.02 6.99 7.50
N PRO A 73 -22.16 5.82 8.15
CA PRO A 73 -22.22 5.78 9.60
C PRO A 73 -20.98 6.53 10.11
N GLU A 74 -21.19 7.47 11.04
CA GLU A 74 -20.08 8.07 11.77
C GLU A 74 -19.22 6.91 12.30
N ALA A 75 -17.94 6.92 11.97
CA ALA A 75 -17.03 5.99 12.61
C ALA A 75 -17.22 6.14 14.10
N PRO A 76 -17.37 5.03 14.86
CA PRO A 76 -17.60 5.12 16.29
C PRO A 76 -16.55 6.06 16.87
N SER A 77 -16.99 7.10 17.61
CA SER A 77 -16.09 8.04 18.26
C SER A 77 -15.21 7.25 19.21
N ILE A 78 -13.98 7.00 18.76
CA ILE A 78 -12.98 6.36 19.63
C ILE A 78 -12.69 7.39 20.71
N PRO A 79 -12.87 7.05 21.99
CA PRO A 79 -12.52 7.97 23.07
C PRO A 79 -11.08 8.46 22.93
N ASP A 80 -10.82 9.70 23.29
CA ASP A 80 -9.50 10.33 23.16
C ASP A 80 -8.51 9.74 24.19
N TYR A 81 -8.09 8.53 23.93
CA TYR A 81 -7.01 7.88 24.66
C TYR A 81 -5.68 8.18 23.99
N SER A 82 -4.66 8.53 24.75
CA SER A 82 -3.34 8.93 24.26
C SER A 82 -2.60 7.86 23.44
N ASN A 83 -3.06 6.63 23.50
CA ASN A 83 -2.50 5.45 22.80
C ASN A 83 -3.39 4.92 21.67
N ILE A 84 -4.48 5.63 21.33
CA ILE A 84 -5.36 5.26 20.21
C ILE A 84 -5.23 6.32 19.11
N PHE A 85 -4.85 5.87 17.91
CA PHE A 85 -4.66 6.74 16.77
C PHE A 85 -5.57 6.29 15.61
N PRO A 86 -6.20 7.21 14.86
CA PRO A 86 -6.94 6.86 13.67
C PRO A 86 -5.98 6.26 12.63
N ILE A 87 -6.39 5.16 11.99
CA ILE A 87 -5.62 4.54 10.92
C ILE A 87 -6.06 5.16 9.59
N SER A 88 -5.14 5.88 8.94
CA SER A 88 -5.27 6.25 7.54
C SER A 88 -4.74 5.11 6.68
N LYS A 89 -5.44 4.77 5.59
CA LYS A 89 -5.16 3.58 4.77
C LYS A 89 -4.61 3.97 3.40
N ARG A 90 -3.64 3.20 2.92
CA ARG A 90 -3.10 3.23 1.56
C ARG A 90 -3.22 1.85 0.93
N ARG A 91 -3.54 1.77 -0.36
CA ARG A 91 -3.51 0.51 -1.11
C ARG A 91 -2.11 0.24 -1.62
N VAL A 92 -1.60 -0.95 -1.36
CA VAL A 92 -0.30 -1.44 -1.83
C VAL A 92 -0.54 -2.67 -2.71
N PRO A 93 0.03 -2.75 -3.92
CA PRO A 93 -0.14 -3.90 -4.80
C PRO A 93 0.39 -5.18 -4.16
N LEU A 94 -0.37 -6.26 -4.29
CA LEU A 94 0.03 -7.63 -3.98
C LEU A 94 0.17 -8.39 -5.31
N PRO A 95 1.34 -8.37 -5.95
CA PRO A 95 1.56 -9.08 -7.19
C PRO A 95 1.34 -10.58 -6.98
N GLY A 96 0.83 -11.25 -8.01
CA GLY A 96 0.74 -12.71 -8.05
C GLY A 96 2.11 -13.38 -7.98
N PRO A 97 2.20 -14.70 -8.18
CA PRO A 97 3.49 -15.40 -8.23
C PRO A 97 4.43 -14.72 -9.22
N ILE A 98 5.60 -14.33 -8.75
CA ILE A 98 6.60 -13.61 -9.55
C ILE A 98 7.30 -14.66 -10.41
N ALA A 99 7.13 -14.58 -11.75
CA ALA A 99 8.01 -15.24 -12.68
C ALA A 99 9.23 -14.32 -12.90
N CYS A 100 10.42 -14.82 -12.59
CA CYS A 100 11.66 -14.07 -12.80
C CYS A 100 11.96 -13.93 -14.29
N GLY A 101 12.23 -12.70 -14.72
CA GLY A 101 12.64 -12.39 -16.09
C GLY A 101 11.81 -11.30 -16.78
N GLU A 102 10.64 -10.96 -16.26
CA GLU A 102 9.91 -9.79 -16.74
C GLU A 102 9.84 -8.71 -15.64
N PRO A 103 9.91 -7.42 -16.02
CA PRO A 103 9.65 -6.35 -15.06
C PRO A 103 8.30 -6.60 -14.39
N ILE A 104 8.22 -6.36 -13.07
CA ILE A 104 6.96 -6.42 -12.30
C ILE A 104 6.04 -5.29 -12.81
N PHE A 105 5.62 -5.38 -14.07
CA PHE A 105 4.53 -4.59 -14.63
C PHE A 105 3.30 -5.47 -14.60
N CYS A 106 2.48 -5.11 -13.69
CA CYS A 106 1.18 -5.64 -13.40
C CYS A 106 0.35 -5.83 -14.65
N ASN A 107 -0.04 -7.05 -14.94
CA ASN A 107 -1.22 -7.28 -15.76
C ASN A 107 -2.41 -6.80 -14.92
N GLU A 108 -3.05 -5.72 -15.34
CA GLU A 108 -4.16 -5.02 -14.65
C GLU A 108 -5.34 -5.92 -14.26
N ASP A 109 -5.40 -7.14 -14.80
CA ASP A 109 -6.51 -8.08 -14.59
C ASP A 109 -6.35 -9.05 -13.39
N ARG A 110 -5.24 -9.00 -12.62
CA ARG A 110 -4.99 -9.92 -11.49
C ARG A 110 -4.41 -9.26 -10.23
N GLU A 111 -4.47 -7.97 -10.10
CA GLU A 111 -3.93 -7.29 -8.93
C GLU A 111 -4.89 -7.36 -7.75
N SER A 112 -4.46 -8.09 -6.73
CA SER A 112 -4.98 -7.89 -5.40
C SER A 112 -4.26 -6.70 -4.75
N TYR A 113 -4.97 -5.90 -3.98
CA TYR A 113 -4.40 -4.83 -3.19
C TYR A 113 -4.57 -5.12 -1.72
N VAL A 114 -3.58 -4.71 -0.92
CA VAL A 114 -3.65 -4.78 0.54
C VAL A 114 -3.68 -3.35 1.09
N GLU A 115 -4.51 -3.12 2.11
CA GLU A 115 -4.55 -1.85 2.81
C GLU A 115 -3.41 -1.79 3.84
N ALA A 116 -2.59 -0.76 3.76
CA ALA A 116 -1.52 -0.46 4.72
C ALA A 116 -1.75 0.89 5.38
N GLY A 117 -1.08 1.15 6.50
CA GLY A 117 -0.99 2.49 7.08
C GLY A 117 -0.32 3.47 6.11
N THR A 118 -0.71 4.75 6.14
CA THR A 118 -0.18 5.78 5.22
C THR A 118 1.30 6.10 5.43
N ASP A 119 1.85 5.76 6.58
CA ASP A 119 3.26 5.86 6.94
C ASP A 119 4.12 4.75 6.32
N VAL A 120 3.50 3.64 5.86
CA VAL A 120 4.19 2.54 5.18
C VAL A 120 4.44 2.90 3.72
N ARG A 121 5.67 3.34 3.41
CA ARG A 121 6.09 3.71 2.04
C ARG A 121 6.58 2.49 1.28
N ALA A 122 5.70 1.54 1.03
CA ALA A 122 5.98 0.35 0.24
C ALA A 122 5.58 0.55 -1.23
N ASP A 123 6.31 -0.11 -2.12
CA ASP A 123 6.02 -0.14 -3.56
C ASP A 123 5.17 -1.35 -3.93
N PHE A 124 5.37 -2.47 -3.23
CA PHE A 124 4.55 -3.68 -3.35
C PHE A 124 4.57 -4.47 -2.05
N CYS A 125 3.79 -5.52 -1.96
CA CYS A 125 3.84 -6.46 -0.84
C CYS A 125 3.91 -7.91 -1.32
N LEU A 126 4.39 -8.79 -0.45
CA LEU A 126 4.44 -10.23 -0.64
C LEU A 126 3.65 -10.92 0.45
N LYS A 127 3.04 -12.05 0.11
CA LYS A 127 2.50 -12.96 1.12
C LYS A 127 3.58 -13.95 1.54
N ALA A 128 3.97 -13.93 2.81
CA ALA A 128 4.93 -14.88 3.36
C ALA A 128 4.41 -16.32 3.27
N ARG A 129 5.30 -17.26 2.93
CA ARG A 129 4.99 -18.68 2.87
C ARG A 129 6.00 -19.48 3.68
N GLY A 130 5.49 -20.43 4.46
CA GLY A 130 6.28 -21.30 5.30
C GLY A 130 6.81 -20.64 6.57
N ASP A 131 7.80 -21.26 7.21
CA ASP A 131 8.29 -20.90 8.54
C ASP A 131 9.73 -20.37 8.54
N SER A 132 10.30 -20.05 7.37
CA SER A 132 11.71 -19.65 7.24
C SER A 132 12.05 -18.33 7.93
N MET A 133 11.07 -17.47 8.20
CA MET A 133 11.26 -16.14 8.76
C MET A 133 10.66 -15.94 10.17
N THR A 134 10.33 -17.03 10.83
CA THR A 134 9.67 -17.01 12.16
C THR A 134 10.49 -16.33 13.26
N GLY A 135 11.81 -16.41 13.21
CA GLY A 135 12.70 -15.69 14.13
C GLY A 135 12.61 -14.16 13.99
N ALA A 136 12.22 -13.66 12.83
CA ALA A 136 11.90 -12.25 12.58
C ALA A 136 10.42 -11.91 12.85
N ARG A 137 9.65 -12.84 13.44
CA ARG A 137 8.21 -12.72 13.72
C ARG A 137 7.33 -12.65 12.47
N ILE A 138 7.87 -12.99 11.31
CA ILE A 138 7.10 -13.09 10.06
C ILE A 138 6.61 -14.53 9.93
N MET A 139 5.29 -14.73 10.00
CA MET A 139 4.64 -16.03 9.99
C MET A 139 4.08 -16.37 8.61
N ASP A 140 3.74 -17.64 8.42
CA ASP A 140 3.03 -18.08 7.22
C ASP A 140 1.71 -17.33 7.05
N GLY A 141 1.50 -16.76 5.87
CA GLY A 141 0.32 -15.98 5.53
C GLY A 141 0.43 -14.48 5.79
N ASP A 142 1.46 -14.00 6.51
CA ASP A 142 1.67 -12.58 6.76
C ASP A 142 1.92 -11.82 5.45
N ILE A 143 1.47 -10.56 5.43
CA ILE A 143 1.74 -9.64 4.32
C ILE A 143 2.96 -8.80 4.66
N VAL A 144 4.00 -8.89 3.84
CA VAL A 144 5.24 -8.15 4.03
C VAL A 144 5.35 -7.04 2.99
N PHE A 145 5.54 -5.82 3.45
CA PHE A 145 5.62 -4.61 2.63
C PHE A 145 7.05 -4.35 2.21
N ILE A 146 7.25 -4.15 0.91
CA ILE A 146 8.57 -4.08 0.27
C ILE A 146 8.77 -2.70 -0.37
N GLN A 147 9.92 -2.09 -0.12
CA GLN A 147 10.39 -0.89 -0.78
C GLN A 147 11.43 -1.27 -1.83
N LYS A 148 11.16 -0.91 -3.11
CA LYS A 148 12.11 -1.03 -4.22
C LYS A 148 13.24 -0.01 -4.06
N ASP A 149 14.31 -0.23 -4.80
CA ASP A 149 15.45 0.73 -4.91
C ASP A 149 16.05 1.18 -3.56
N ALA A 150 15.77 0.43 -2.49
CA ALA A 150 16.42 0.66 -1.21
C ALA A 150 17.89 0.23 -1.28
N GLU A 151 18.77 1.06 -0.76
CA GLU A 151 20.19 0.71 -0.62
C GLU A 151 20.34 -0.62 0.10
N LEU A 152 21.23 -1.48 -0.42
CA LEU A 152 21.50 -2.78 0.18
C LEU A 152 22.31 -2.61 1.46
N VAL A 153 21.66 -2.78 2.59
CA VAL A 153 22.25 -2.71 3.91
C VAL A 153 22.37 -4.12 4.49
N SER A 154 23.60 -4.59 4.67
CA SER A 154 23.85 -5.91 5.25
C SER A 154 23.18 -6.08 6.61
N GLY A 155 22.57 -7.26 6.83
CA GLY A 155 21.84 -7.58 8.05
C GLY A 155 20.36 -7.17 8.03
N GLN A 156 19.86 -6.57 6.96
CA GLN A 156 18.42 -6.29 6.78
C GLN A 156 17.71 -7.42 6.01
N ILE A 157 16.37 -7.44 6.12
CA ILE A 157 15.53 -8.42 5.43
C ILE A 157 15.11 -7.85 4.08
N TYR A 158 15.23 -8.67 3.04
CA TYR A 158 14.88 -8.34 1.67
C TYR A 158 13.98 -9.42 1.06
N ALA A 159 13.14 -9.00 0.14
CA ALA A 159 12.56 -9.89 -0.85
C ALA A 159 13.65 -10.18 -1.89
N VAL A 160 13.91 -11.46 -2.12
CA VAL A 160 14.96 -11.95 -3.02
C VAL A 160 14.33 -12.93 -3.98
N ALA A 161 14.61 -12.79 -5.27
CA ALA A 161 14.31 -13.82 -6.25
C ALA A 161 15.54 -14.72 -6.40
N ILE A 162 15.34 -16.02 -6.27
CA ILE A 162 16.34 -17.06 -6.50
C ILE A 162 15.79 -17.93 -7.62
N ASP A 163 16.48 -17.95 -8.76
CA ASP A 163 15.94 -18.51 -9.99
C ASP A 163 14.54 -17.88 -10.28
N ASP A 164 13.47 -18.65 -10.24
CA ASP A 164 12.11 -18.21 -10.54
C ASP A 164 11.22 -18.06 -9.29
N GLU A 165 11.79 -18.10 -8.08
CA GLU A 165 11.02 -18.08 -6.84
C GLU A 165 11.39 -16.87 -5.97
N ALA A 166 10.36 -16.08 -5.58
CA ALA A 166 10.54 -14.98 -4.63
C ALA A 166 10.44 -15.48 -3.19
N THR A 167 11.42 -15.09 -2.37
CA THR A 167 11.52 -15.47 -0.96
C THR A 167 11.98 -14.29 -0.10
N LEU A 168 11.80 -14.40 1.22
CA LEU A 168 12.34 -13.45 2.19
C LEU A 168 13.60 -14.02 2.84
N LYS A 169 14.67 -13.24 2.90
CA LYS A 169 15.91 -13.60 3.55
C LYS A 169 16.55 -12.40 4.24
N ARG A 170 17.29 -12.66 5.30
CA ARG A 170 18.26 -11.68 5.81
C ARG A 170 19.49 -11.72 4.94
N VAL A 171 19.87 -10.56 4.41
CA VAL A 171 20.91 -10.45 3.38
C VAL A 171 22.17 -9.87 4.00
N TYR A 172 23.29 -10.51 3.72
CA TYR A 172 24.63 -9.99 4.00
C TYR A 172 25.43 -10.00 2.71
N TYR A 173 26.04 -8.90 2.39
CA TYR A 173 26.92 -8.76 1.23
C TYR A 173 28.27 -8.25 1.66
N ASP A 174 29.32 -8.94 1.24
CA ASP A 174 30.72 -8.55 1.44
C ASP A 174 31.30 -8.11 0.10
N GLU A 175 31.58 -6.81 -0.01
CA GLU A 175 32.15 -6.22 -1.23
C GLU A 175 33.58 -6.70 -1.52
N ALA A 176 34.38 -7.02 -0.49
CA ALA A 176 35.77 -7.42 -0.66
C ALA A 176 35.88 -8.83 -1.27
N THR A 177 34.99 -9.72 -0.89
CA THR A 177 34.95 -11.11 -1.38
C THR A 177 33.91 -11.34 -2.46
N GLN A 178 33.03 -10.35 -2.72
CA GLN A 178 31.87 -10.47 -3.60
C GLN A 178 30.99 -11.67 -3.22
N GLU A 179 30.79 -11.84 -1.92
CA GLU A 179 30.00 -12.93 -1.37
C GLU A 179 28.66 -12.40 -0.86
N LEU A 180 27.57 -13.01 -1.37
CA LEU A 180 26.21 -12.78 -0.91
C LEU A 180 25.75 -13.96 -0.06
N ARG A 181 25.39 -13.66 1.21
CA ARG A 181 24.81 -14.66 2.12
C ARG A 181 23.35 -14.35 2.38
N LEU A 182 22.50 -15.35 2.17
CA LEU A 182 21.07 -15.32 2.40
C LEU A 182 20.71 -16.22 3.56
N LEU A 183 20.27 -15.63 4.67
CA LEU A 183 19.94 -16.34 5.90
C LEU A 183 18.42 -16.39 6.08
N ALA A 184 17.92 -17.56 6.44
CA ALA A 184 16.60 -17.67 7.02
C ALA A 184 16.65 -17.26 8.51
N GLU A 185 15.56 -16.72 9.02
CA GLU A 185 15.38 -16.41 10.46
C GLU A 185 14.84 -17.63 11.25
N ASN A 186 15.00 -18.82 10.69
CA ASN A 186 14.69 -20.09 11.33
C ASN A 186 15.91 -21.00 11.20
N PRO A 187 16.51 -21.44 12.31
CA PRO A 187 17.73 -22.26 12.31
C PRO A 187 17.60 -23.62 11.60
N LYS A 188 16.38 -24.06 11.30
CA LYS A 188 16.15 -25.29 10.50
C LYS A 188 16.67 -25.18 9.07
N TYR A 189 16.81 -23.96 8.56
CA TYR A 189 17.23 -23.71 7.18
C TYR A 189 18.70 -23.32 7.12
N PRO A 190 19.48 -23.93 6.25
CA PRO A 190 20.89 -23.59 6.08
C PRO A 190 21.04 -22.19 5.45
N THR A 191 22.16 -21.54 5.74
CA THR A 191 22.58 -20.33 5.04
C THR A 191 22.92 -20.66 3.59
N MET A 192 22.41 -19.87 2.67
CA MET A 192 22.76 -19.95 1.25
C MET A 192 23.88 -18.95 0.97
N VAL A 193 24.91 -19.40 0.23
CA VAL A 193 26.08 -18.58 -0.15
C VAL A 193 26.23 -18.55 -1.66
N TYR A 194 26.32 -17.35 -2.21
CA TYR A 194 26.43 -17.09 -3.64
C TYR A 194 27.69 -16.28 -3.91
N THR A 195 28.51 -16.75 -4.87
CA THR A 195 29.73 -16.09 -5.32
C THR A 195 29.91 -16.28 -6.82
N GLY A 196 30.61 -15.36 -7.48
CA GLY A 196 30.91 -15.45 -8.92
C GLY A 196 29.63 -15.55 -9.75
N GLU A 197 29.63 -16.45 -10.73
CA GLU A 197 28.50 -16.67 -11.66
C GLU A 197 27.18 -17.04 -10.95
N LYS A 198 27.24 -17.59 -9.73
CA LYS A 198 26.03 -17.91 -8.96
C LYS A 198 25.26 -16.67 -8.52
N LEU A 199 25.87 -15.51 -8.48
CA LEU A 199 25.20 -14.24 -8.17
C LEU A 199 24.17 -13.86 -9.23
N ASP A 200 24.35 -14.30 -10.49
CA ASP A 200 23.42 -14.01 -11.59
C ASP A 200 22.04 -14.68 -11.40
N HIS A 201 21.96 -15.70 -10.54
CA HIS A 201 20.73 -16.38 -10.20
C HIS A 201 19.95 -15.70 -9.05
N VAL A 202 20.50 -14.61 -8.48
CA VAL A 202 19.90 -13.95 -7.31
C VAL A 202 19.63 -12.48 -7.60
N HIS A 203 18.36 -12.09 -7.47
CA HIS A 203 17.95 -10.70 -7.66
C HIS A 203 17.32 -10.15 -6.39
N ILE A 204 17.82 -9.02 -5.90
CA ILE A 204 17.22 -8.31 -4.78
C ILE A 204 16.03 -7.51 -5.29
N LEU A 205 14.82 -7.87 -4.86
CA LEU A 205 13.57 -7.24 -5.30
C LEU A 205 13.25 -5.96 -4.51
N GLY A 206 13.72 -5.88 -3.27
CA GLY A 206 13.54 -4.73 -2.39
C GLY A 206 13.63 -5.07 -0.91
N LYS A 207 13.70 -4.04 -0.08
CA LYS A 207 13.82 -4.13 1.37
C LYS A 207 12.46 -4.32 2.03
N ALA A 208 12.36 -5.27 2.95
CA ALA A 208 11.19 -5.41 3.82
C ALA A 208 11.20 -4.28 4.87
N ILE A 209 10.14 -3.47 4.89
CA ILE A 209 10.03 -2.29 5.76
C ILE A 209 8.98 -2.44 6.87
N ALA A 210 7.97 -3.27 6.66
CA ALA A 210 6.92 -3.56 7.61
C ALA A 210 6.27 -4.91 7.26
N PHE A 211 5.50 -5.47 8.19
CA PHE A 211 4.62 -6.59 7.90
C PHE A 211 3.31 -6.44 8.67
N GLN A 212 2.28 -7.12 8.19
CA GLN A 212 0.96 -7.19 8.79
C GLN A 212 0.60 -8.66 9.03
N SER A 213 0.23 -8.97 10.26
CA SER A 213 -0.23 -10.29 10.70
C SER A 213 -1.68 -10.22 11.16
N ASP A 214 -2.42 -11.27 10.94
CA ASP A 214 -3.72 -11.46 11.56
C ASP A 214 -3.54 -11.87 13.03
N VAL A 215 -4.43 -11.38 13.90
CA VAL A 215 -4.48 -11.84 15.30
C VAL A 215 -5.01 -13.28 15.30
N ARG A 216 -4.23 -14.22 15.83
CA ARG A 216 -4.57 -15.65 15.91
C ARG A 216 -4.78 -16.08 17.34
#